data_15cb132e9a43d49dc77d137206a032c7
#
_entry.id   15cb132e9a43d49dc77d137206a032c7
#
_cell.length_a   1.000
_cell.length_b   1.000
_cell.length_c   1.000
_cell.angle_alpha   90.00
_cell.angle_beta   90.00
_cell.angle_gamma   90.00
#
_symmetry.space_group_name_H-M   'P 1'
#
loop_
_entity.id
_entity.type
_entity.pdbx_description
1 polymer ?
#
loop_
_entity_poly.entity_id
_entity_poly.type
_entity_poly.pdbx_seq_one_letter_code
_entity_poly.pdbx_strand_id
1 'polypeptide(L)' 'MINAGIFPNDILIVDKSLKAQDGKVVIAVVDGELTVKRYKLKGNKKILEPDNPEYKPIFLEKESEAYIWGVVTNVIHNL' A
#
# COMPACT_ATOMS: atom_id res chain seq x y z
N MET A 1 -1.07 2.92 9.37
CA MET A 1 0.35 2.59 9.07
C MET A 1 1.32 3.47 9.85
N ILE A 2 1.34 3.30 11.14
CA ILE A 2 2.18 4.12 12.04
C ILE A 2 3.67 3.97 11.72
N ASN A 3 4.13 2.76 11.36
CA ASN A 3 5.54 2.53 11.01
C ASN A 3 5.96 3.22 9.71
N ALA A 4 5.02 3.63 8.89
CA ALA A 4 5.27 4.42 7.70
C ALA A 4 5.07 5.92 7.93
N GLY A 5 4.80 6.35 9.17
CA GLY A 5 4.55 7.75 9.49
C GLY A 5 3.15 8.22 9.15
N ILE A 6 2.20 7.30 9.01
CA ILE A 6 0.81 7.61 8.67
C ILE A 6 -0.07 7.35 9.89
N PHE A 7 -0.77 8.38 10.33
CA PHE A 7 -1.64 8.32 11.50
C PHE A 7 -3.10 8.47 11.12
N PRO A 8 -4.03 8.06 12.00
CA PRO A 8 -5.46 8.28 11.74
C PRO A 8 -5.75 9.75 11.40
N ASN A 9 -6.66 9.97 10.46
CA ASN A 9 -7.08 11.28 9.96
C ASN A 9 -6.03 12.04 9.16
N ASP A 10 -4.89 11.45 8.85
CA ASP A 10 -3.93 12.04 7.91
C ASP A 10 -4.52 12.09 6.51
N ILE A 11 -4.07 13.08 5.74
CA ILE A 11 -4.41 13.19 4.32
C ILE A 11 -3.25 12.60 3.52
N LEU A 12 -3.57 11.68 2.62
CA LEU A 12 -2.59 11.07 1.74
C LEU A 12 -2.68 11.67 0.35
N ILE A 13 -1.54 12.09 -0.18
CA ILE A 13 -1.44 12.50 -1.58
C ILE A 13 -1.02 11.28 -2.39
N VAL A 14 -1.82 10.93 -3.38
CA VAL A 14 -1.64 9.70 -4.16
C VAL A 14 -1.49 10.04 -5.63
N ASP A 15 -0.47 9.48 -6.26
CA ASP A 15 -0.25 9.60 -7.71
C ASP A 15 -0.55 8.25 -8.35
N LYS A 16 -1.58 8.22 -9.19
CA LYS A 16 -2.00 7.00 -9.87
C LYS A 16 -1.14 6.68 -11.10
N SER A 17 -0.37 7.64 -11.59
CA SER A 17 0.49 7.44 -12.75
C SER A 17 1.82 6.78 -12.41
N LEU A 18 2.23 6.80 -11.15
CA LEU A 18 3.49 6.23 -10.73
C LEU A 18 3.42 4.72 -10.65
N LYS A 19 4.49 4.07 -11.08
CA LYS A 19 4.66 2.64 -10.91
C LYS A 19 5.11 2.34 -9.48
N ALA A 20 4.51 1.34 -8.86
CA ALA A 20 4.91 0.91 -7.52
C ALA A 20 6.33 0.34 -7.55
N GLN A 21 7.12 0.69 -6.54
CA GLN A 21 8.49 0.23 -6.36
C GLN A 21 8.65 -0.36 -4.96
N ASP A 22 9.61 -1.27 -4.82
CA ASP A 22 9.88 -1.93 -3.54
C ASP A 22 10.05 -0.91 -2.40
N GLY A 23 9.35 -1.15 -1.30
CA GLY A 23 9.40 -0.31 -0.11
C GLY A 23 8.46 0.88 -0.10
N LYS A 24 7.78 1.16 -1.19
CA LYS A 24 6.86 2.31 -1.27
C LYS A 24 5.51 1.99 -0.64
N VAL A 25 4.89 3.01 -0.07
CA VAL A 25 3.52 2.93 0.42
C VAL A 25 2.56 3.13 -0.74
N VAL A 26 1.58 2.27 -0.85
CA VAL A 26 0.60 2.30 -1.93
C VAL A 26 -0.81 2.26 -1.37
N ILE A 27 -1.76 2.73 -2.18
CA ILE A 27 -3.17 2.44 -1.97
C ILE A 27 -3.50 1.24 -2.85
N ALA A 28 -4.01 0.20 -2.25
CA ALA A 28 -4.42 -1.02 -2.94
C ALA A 28 -5.92 -1.25 -2.78
N VAL A 29 -6.51 -1.91 -3.76
CA VAL A 29 -7.87 -2.41 -3.64
C VAL A 29 -7.78 -3.87 -3.27
N VAL A 30 -8.33 -4.21 -2.11
CA VAL A 30 -8.35 -5.57 -1.57
C VAL A 30 -9.78 -5.87 -1.14
N ASP A 31 -10.36 -6.95 -1.64
CA ASP A 31 -11.75 -7.31 -1.38
C ASP A 31 -12.73 -6.15 -1.65
N GLY A 32 -12.46 -5.39 -2.70
CA GLY A 32 -13.30 -4.26 -3.11
C GLY A 32 -13.12 -2.98 -2.30
N GLU A 33 -12.19 -2.96 -1.35
CA GLU A 33 -11.97 -1.80 -0.48
C GLU A 33 -10.58 -1.20 -0.69
N LEU A 34 -10.50 0.13 -0.64
CA LEU A 34 -9.22 0.84 -0.65
C LEU A 34 -8.53 0.68 0.70
N THR A 35 -7.27 0.30 0.67
CA THR A 35 -6.47 0.11 1.88
C THR A 35 -5.04 0.57 1.66
N VAL A 36 -4.38 1.01 2.73
CA VAL A 36 -2.98 1.45 2.69
C VAL A 36 -2.09 0.26 2.98
N LYS A 37 -1.14 -0.01 2.10
CA LYS A 37 -0.22 -1.14 2.23
C LYS A 37 1.18 -0.72 1.82
N ARG A 38 2.18 -1.49 2.25
CA ARG A 38 3.54 -1.32 1.76
C ARG A 38 3.80 -2.34 0.65
N TYR A 39 4.28 -1.84 -0.48
CA TYR A 39 4.62 -2.68 -1.62
C TYR A 39 6.02 -3.25 -1.44
N LYS A 40 6.15 -4.55 -1.63
CA LYS A 40 7.43 -5.25 -1.57
C LYS A 40 7.63 -6.14 -2.79
N LEU A 41 8.86 -6.15 -3.28
CA LEU A 41 9.29 -7.09 -4.32
C LEU A 41 10.27 -8.09 -3.69
N LYS A 42 9.94 -9.37 -3.78
CA LYS A 42 10.83 -10.46 -3.34
C LYS A 42 11.02 -11.42 -4.50
N GLY A 43 12.15 -11.29 -5.20
CA GLY A 43 12.36 -11.99 -6.46
C GLY A 43 11.33 -11.56 -7.48
N ASN A 44 10.56 -12.49 -8.02
CA ASN A 44 9.49 -12.21 -8.97
C ASN A 44 8.13 -11.97 -8.30
N LYS A 45 8.08 -12.02 -6.98
CA LYS A 45 6.82 -11.91 -6.24
C LYS A 45 6.55 -10.49 -5.82
N LYS A 46 5.34 -10.02 -6.11
CA LYS A 46 4.82 -8.72 -5.68
C LYS A 46 3.95 -8.95 -4.46
N ILE A 47 4.26 -8.23 -3.39
CA ILE A 47 3.64 -8.45 -2.08
C ILE A 47 3.11 -7.14 -1.55
N LEU A 48 1.91 -7.17 -0.99
CA LEU A 48 1.35 -6.09 -0.20
C LEU A 48 1.48 -6.44 1.27
N GLU A 49 2.29 -5.70 2.00
CA GLU A 49 2.50 -5.93 3.42
C GLU A 49 1.65 -4.99 4.25
N PRO A 50 0.87 -5.53 5.21
CA PRO A 50 0.17 -4.70 6.17
C PRO A 50 1.17 -4.15 7.19
N ASP A 51 0.85 -3.01 7.79
CA ASP A 51 1.68 -2.44 8.86
C ASP A 51 1.59 -3.27 10.15
N ASN A 52 0.43 -3.84 10.41
CA ASN A 52 0.22 -4.66 11.59
C ASN A 52 0.69 -6.09 11.33
N PRO A 53 1.67 -6.60 12.10
CA PRO A 53 2.20 -7.95 11.90
C PRO A 53 1.18 -9.07 12.18
N GLU A 54 0.05 -8.77 12.80
CA GLU A 54 -1.02 -9.76 13.01
C GLU A 54 -1.74 -10.12 11.72
N TYR A 55 -1.67 -9.26 10.68
CA TYR A 55 -2.26 -9.53 9.38
C TYR A 55 -1.22 -10.16 8.46
N LYS A 56 -1.69 -11.04 7.57
CA LYS A 56 -0.82 -11.72 6.63
C LYS A 56 -0.54 -10.85 5.39
N PRO A 57 0.67 -10.96 4.81
CA PRO A 57 0.94 -10.33 3.52
C PRO A 57 0.02 -10.89 2.43
N ILE A 58 -0.28 -10.04 1.46
CA ILE A 58 -1.09 -10.41 0.29
C ILE A 58 -0.17 -10.49 -0.91
N PHE A 59 -0.16 -11.65 -1.59
CA PHE A 59 0.60 -11.82 -2.82
C PHE A 59 -0.24 -11.37 -4.00
N LEU A 60 0.32 -10.46 -4.83
CA LEU A 60 -0.32 -10.02 -6.06
C LEU A 60 0.04 -11.01 -7.17
N GLU A 61 -0.90 -11.88 -7.49
CA GLU A 61 -0.76 -12.84 -8.56
C GLU A 61 -1.59 -12.38 -9.78
N LYS A 62 -1.29 -12.97 -10.94
CA LYS A 62 -1.95 -12.62 -12.19
C LYS A 62 -3.47 -12.71 -12.12
N GLU A 63 -3.99 -13.65 -11.35
CA GLU A 63 -5.42 -13.89 -11.18
C GLU A 63 -6.00 -13.27 -9.92
N SER A 64 -5.17 -12.54 -9.16
CA SER A 64 -5.62 -11.88 -7.94
C SER A 64 -6.57 -10.73 -8.27
N GLU A 65 -7.65 -10.62 -7.52
CA GLU A 65 -8.55 -9.47 -7.60
C GLU A 65 -7.98 -8.24 -6.88
N ALA A 66 -6.95 -8.41 -6.06
CA ALA A 66 -6.26 -7.30 -5.44
C ALA A 66 -5.36 -6.60 -6.45
N TYR A 67 -5.34 -5.27 -6.41
CA TYR A 67 -4.48 -4.49 -7.30
C TYR A 67 -4.06 -3.17 -6.67
N ILE A 68 -3.01 -2.57 -7.21
CA ILE A 68 -2.51 -1.26 -6.75
C ILE A 68 -3.31 -0.17 -7.45
N TRP A 69 -3.90 0.72 -6.65
CA TRP A 69 -4.67 1.84 -7.15
C TRP A 69 -3.80 3.07 -7.38
N GLY A 70 -2.80 3.30 -6.54
CA GLY A 70 -1.89 4.43 -6.68
C GLY A 70 -0.75 4.37 -5.67
N VAL A 71 0.24 5.24 -5.85
CA VAL A 71 1.41 5.34 -4.98
C VAL A 71 1.28 6.57 -4.09
N VAL A 72 1.48 6.40 -2.78
CA VAL A 72 1.44 7.51 -1.83
C VAL A 72 2.75 8.29 -1.94
N THR A 73 2.65 9.56 -2.27
CA THR A 73 3.82 10.43 -2.43
C THR A 73 4.08 11.31 -1.23
N ASN A 74 3.02 11.70 -0.51
CA ASN A 74 3.12 12.63 0.61
C ASN A 74 2.03 12.32 1.63
N VAL A 75 2.31 12.70 2.87
CA VAL A 75 1.38 12.60 3.98
C VAL A 75 1.24 13.98 4.60
N ILE A 76 0.01 14.42 4.84
CA ILE A 76 -0.27 15.68 5.51
C ILE A 76 -0.91 15.35 6.86
N HIS A 77 -0.23 15.74 7.93
CA HIS A 77 -0.74 15.57 9.29
C HIS A 77 -1.55 16.78 9.73
N ASN A 78 -2.65 16.54 10.41
CA ASN A 78 -3.41 17.60 11.06
C ASN A 78 -2.83 17.88 12.46
N LEU A 79 -2.88 19.13 12.84
CA LEU A 79 -2.49 19.53 14.20
C LEU A 79 -3.56 19.15 15.22
#